data_2677188f974d2beac98218e3e55e6458
#
_entry.id   2677188f974d2beac98218e3e55e6458
#
_cell.length_a   1.000
_cell.length_b   1.000
_cell.length_c   1.000
_cell.angle_alpha   90.00
_cell.angle_beta   90.00
_cell.angle_gamma   90.00
#
_symmetry.space_group_name_H-M   'P 1'
#
loop_
_entity.id
_entity.type
_entity.pdbx_description
1 polymer ?
#
loop_
_entity_poly.entity_id
_entity_poly.type
_entity_poly.pdbx_seq_one_letter_code
_entity_poly.pdbx_strand_id
1 'polypeptide(L)'
;MAKEVIISTSGLNCYGGRVLTSGIDLTQFQKNPLLLWMHRRSFDRDAMPIGRIDNLRTDGDRLIGTPVFDQNDEFAKKIESKWENGFLRMASAGIEIIETSDAPEHLLQGQTRRTITRCRLEEVSIVDMGGNDEALQLYDRSGKVLKLAAGEDNDALPLLAPEKKDDPSGTAPDGKDNNQTNKSTQSMNK
;
A
#
# COMPACT_ATOMS: atom_id res chain seq x y z
N MET A 1 11.38 17.84 -18.60
CA MET A 1 12.32 16.88 -17.98
C MET A 1 11.51 15.73 -17.44
N ALA A 2 11.92 14.48 -17.65
CA ALA A 2 11.26 13.32 -17.09
C ALA A 2 11.30 13.42 -15.55
N LYS A 3 10.14 13.22 -14.90
CA LYS A 3 9.98 13.38 -13.45
C LYS A 3 10.27 12.07 -12.74
N GLU A 4 11.21 12.08 -11.82
CA GLU A 4 11.47 10.94 -10.96
C GLU A 4 10.31 10.70 -9.98
N VAL A 5 10.15 9.45 -9.58
CA VAL A 5 9.15 9.01 -8.60
C VAL A 5 9.79 8.08 -7.58
N ILE A 6 9.37 8.22 -6.33
CA ILE A 6 9.61 7.20 -5.31
C ILE A 6 8.64 6.06 -5.59
N ILE A 7 9.18 4.86 -5.77
CA ILE A 7 8.41 3.63 -6.04
C ILE A 7 8.09 2.89 -4.74
N SER A 8 9.03 2.92 -3.80
CA SER A 8 8.88 2.30 -2.47
C SER A 8 9.82 2.96 -1.47
N THR A 9 9.46 2.92 -0.20
CA THR A 9 10.33 3.30 0.93
C THR A 9 10.35 2.21 1.99
N SER A 10 11.29 2.31 2.92
CA SER A 10 11.31 1.43 4.10
C SER A 10 10.34 1.88 5.22
N GLY A 11 9.48 2.86 4.96
CA GLY A 11 8.43 3.32 5.88
C GLY A 11 7.29 2.32 6.05
N LEU A 12 6.40 2.62 6.98
CA LEU A 12 5.18 1.85 7.21
C LEU A 12 4.19 2.10 6.07
N ASN A 13 3.64 1.04 5.48
CA ASN A 13 2.62 1.14 4.45
C ASN A 13 1.19 1.06 5.04
N CYS A 14 0.19 1.41 4.23
CA CYS A 14 -1.22 1.42 4.65
C CYS A 14 -1.76 0.03 5.05
N TYR A 15 -1.04 -1.05 4.72
CA TYR A 15 -1.39 -2.42 5.12
C TYR A 15 -0.82 -2.81 6.49
N GLY A 16 -0.13 -1.89 7.16
CA GLY A 16 0.48 -2.13 8.47
C GLY A 16 1.78 -2.93 8.44
N GLY A 17 2.43 -3.05 7.28
CA GLY A 17 3.73 -3.68 7.10
C GLY A 17 4.76 -2.72 6.53
N ARG A 18 5.99 -3.20 6.31
CA ARG A 18 7.04 -2.47 5.61
C ARG A 18 7.89 -3.39 4.76
N VAL A 19 8.58 -2.80 3.79
CA VAL A 19 9.56 -3.47 2.94
C VAL A 19 10.90 -2.79 3.17
N LEU A 20 11.94 -3.53 3.51
CA LEU A 20 13.28 -2.96 3.57
C LEU A 20 13.80 -2.74 2.15
N THR A 21 14.06 -1.49 1.79
CA THR A 21 14.57 -1.13 0.45
C THR A 21 15.89 -1.85 0.15
N SER A 22 16.75 -2.04 1.14
CA SER A 22 18.01 -2.78 1.01
C SER A 22 17.84 -4.27 0.67
N GLY A 23 16.65 -4.82 0.89
CA GLY A 23 16.32 -6.23 0.59
C GLY A 23 15.60 -6.44 -0.73
N ILE A 24 15.42 -5.40 -1.55
CA ILE A 24 14.75 -5.51 -2.84
C ILE A 24 15.75 -5.94 -3.91
N ASP A 25 15.57 -7.14 -4.46
CA ASP A 25 16.34 -7.62 -5.62
C ASP A 25 15.76 -7.03 -6.92
N LEU A 26 16.55 -6.22 -7.60
CA LEU A 26 16.20 -5.54 -8.84
C LEU A 26 16.68 -6.29 -10.09
N THR A 27 17.47 -7.34 -9.92
CA THR A 27 18.24 -8.00 -10.99
C THR A 27 17.38 -8.47 -12.16
N GLN A 28 16.24 -9.08 -11.86
CA GLN A 28 15.33 -9.58 -12.89
C GLN A 28 14.54 -8.44 -13.53
N PHE A 29 14.05 -7.50 -12.73
CA PHE A 29 13.27 -6.38 -13.21
C PHE A 29 14.07 -5.49 -14.17
N GLN A 30 15.34 -5.23 -13.89
CA GLN A 30 16.21 -4.40 -14.73
C GLN A 30 16.41 -4.93 -16.15
N LYS A 31 16.18 -6.24 -16.37
CA LYS A 31 16.26 -6.84 -17.72
C LYS A 31 15.06 -6.47 -18.60
N ASN A 32 13.91 -6.17 -17.99
CA ASN A 32 12.69 -5.78 -18.66
C ASN A 32 11.86 -4.87 -17.74
N PRO A 33 12.25 -3.60 -17.57
CA PRO A 33 11.71 -2.71 -16.55
C PRO A 33 10.37 -2.10 -16.95
N LEU A 34 9.33 -2.94 -17.00
CA LEU A 34 8.00 -2.55 -17.45
C LEU A 34 7.31 -1.58 -16.48
N LEU A 35 6.64 -0.58 -17.06
CA LEU A 35 5.69 0.29 -16.37
C LEU A 35 4.27 -0.15 -16.70
N LEU A 36 3.49 -0.50 -15.67
CA LEU A 36 2.12 -0.94 -15.81
C LEU A 36 1.13 0.12 -15.32
N TRP A 37 -0.15 -0.13 -15.56
CA TRP A 37 -1.27 0.60 -15.01
C TRP A 37 -2.03 -0.26 -14.02
N MET A 38 -2.15 0.19 -12.76
CA MET A 38 -2.99 -0.46 -11.72
C MET A 38 -2.67 -1.94 -11.50
N HIS A 39 -1.38 -2.33 -11.53
CA HIS A 39 -0.93 -3.72 -11.38
C HIS A 39 -1.53 -4.71 -12.39
N ARG A 40 -2.08 -4.20 -13.51
CA ARG A 40 -2.70 -5.06 -14.52
C ARG A 40 -1.65 -5.68 -15.41
N ARG A 41 -1.61 -7.00 -15.42
CA ARG A 41 -0.69 -7.79 -16.26
C ARG A 41 -1.44 -8.37 -17.45
N SER A 42 -0.71 -8.90 -18.41
CA SER A 42 -1.22 -9.45 -19.68
C SER A 42 -2.17 -10.65 -19.53
N PHE A 43 -2.48 -11.11 -18.34
CA PHE A 43 -3.58 -12.07 -18.08
C PHE A 43 -4.97 -11.43 -18.26
N ASP A 44 -5.08 -10.11 -18.06
CA ASP A 44 -6.26 -9.35 -18.42
C ASP A 44 -6.17 -9.05 -19.90
N ARG A 45 -7.21 -9.39 -20.65
CA ARG A 45 -7.31 -9.05 -22.06
C ARG A 45 -6.99 -7.58 -22.25
N ASP A 46 -6.09 -7.27 -23.17
CA ASP A 46 -5.69 -5.90 -23.54
C ASP A 46 -4.88 -5.10 -22.49
N ALA A 47 -4.44 -5.73 -21.40
CA ALA A 47 -3.54 -5.09 -20.46
C ALA A 47 -2.09 -5.14 -21.00
N MET A 48 -1.67 -4.08 -21.68
CA MET A 48 -0.30 -3.91 -22.15
C MET A 48 0.46 -2.95 -21.22
N PRO A 49 1.81 -3.07 -21.14
CA PRO A 49 2.62 -2.06 -20.47
C PRO A 49 2.36 -0.68 -21.05
N ILE A 50 2.26 0.32 -20.18
CA ILE A 50 2.11 1.72 -20.60
C ILE A 50 3.45 2.43 -20.82
N GLY A 51 4.56 1.71 -20.62
CA GLY A 51 5.91 2.25 -20.78
C GLY A 51 6.96 1.42 -20.04
N ARG A 52 8.02 2.08 -19.61
CA ARG A 52 9.12 1.49 -18.86
C ARG A 52 9.61 2.42 -17.75
N ILE A 53 10.42 1.88 -16.84
CA ILE A 53 11.13 2.63 -15.79
C ILE A 53 12.60 2.75 -16.17
N ASP A 54 13.08 3.98 -16.35
CA ASP A 54 14.49 4.30 -16.53
C ASP A 54 15.10 4.74 -15.18
N ASN A 55 16.43 4.75 -15.09
CA ASN A 55 17.21 5.24 -13.92
C ASN A 55 16.81 4.63 -12.58
N LEU A 56 16.36 3.37 -12.59
CA LEU A 56 15.98 2.65 -11.37
C LEU A 56 17.20 2.48 -10.45
N ARG A 57 17.07 2.97 -9.22
CA ARG A 57 18.13 2.92 -8.20
C ARG A 57 17.57 2.94 -6.78
N THR A 58 18.36 2.49 -5.85
CA THR A 58 18.14 2.72 -4.42
C THR A 58 18.91 3.95 -3.97
N ASP A 59 18.28 4.78 -3.16
CA ASP A 59 18.87 5.98 -2.55
C ASP A 59 18.44 6.02 -1.07
N GLY A 60 19.33 5.56 -0.20
CA GLY A 60 19.04 5.34 1.20
C GLY A 60 17.91 4.32 1.38
N ASP A 61 16.82 4.75 1.97
CA ASP A 61 15.62 3.95 2.22
C ASP A 61 14.57 4.01 1.09
N ARG A 62 14.92 4.59 -0.07
CA ARG A 62 14.03 4.83 -1.20
C ARG A 62 14.42 4.01 -2.42
N LEU A 63 13.43 3.46 -3.09
CA LEU A 63 13.55 2.95 -4.46
C LEU A 63 13.00 4.03 -5.39
N ILE A 64 13.83 4.52 -6.31
CA ILE A 64 13.51 5.65 -7.19
C ILE A 64 13.67 5.22 -8.64
N GLY A 65 12.81 5.73 -9.51
CA GLY A 65 12.90 5.53 -10.95
C GLY A 65 12.27 6.66 -11.73
N THR A 66 12.42 6.62 -13.05
CA THR A 66 11.88 7.60 -13.97
C THR A 66 10.90 6.92 -14.92
N PRO A 67 9.57 7.18 -14.79
CA PRO A 67 8.60 6.68 -15.77
C PRO A 67 8.84 7.26 -17.16
N VAL A 68 8.85 6.39 -18.16
CA VAL A 68 8.87 6.73 -19.58
C VAL A 68 7.68 6.08 -20.26
N PHE A 69 6.73 6.90 -20.71
CA PHE A 69 5.47 6.43 -21.28
C PHE A 69 5.61 6.12 -22.76
N ASP A 70 4.89 5.09 -23.24
CA ASP A 70 4.87 4.72 -24.65
C ASP A 70 4.11 5.76 -25.47
N GLN A 71 4.83 6.45 -26.36
CA GLN A 71 4.29 7.51 -27.21
C GLN A 71 3.50 6.97 -28.42
N ASN A 72 3.50 5.67 -28.65
CA ASN A 72 2.71 5.03 -29.71
C ASN A 72 1.39 4.46 -29.18
N ASP A 73 1.17 4.46 -27.85
CA ASP A 73 -0.07 4.00 -27.21
C ASP A 73 -0.89 5.21 -26.73
N GLU A 74 -2.09 5.35 -27.25
CA GLU A 74 -3.01 6.44 -26.86
C GLU A 74 -3.46 6.36 -25.41
N PHE A 75 -3.53 5.16 -24.81
CA PHE A 75 -3.84 5.02 -23.40
C PHE A 75 -2.67 5.47 -22.53
N ALA A 76 -1.45 5.07 -22.89
CA ALA A 76 -0.24 5.51 -22.18
C ALA A 76 -0.09 7.05 -22.20
N LYS A 77 -0.34 7.69 -23.34
CA LYS A 77 -0.36 9.17 -23.45
C LYS A 77 -1.40 9.83 -22.53
N LYS A 78 -2.60 9.22 -22.40
CA LYS A 78 -3.61 9.72 -21.47
C LYS A 78 -3.14 9.65 -20.02
N ILE A 79 -2.49 8.56 -19.63
CA ILE A 79 -1.91 8.41 -18.30
C ILE A 79 -0.77 9.42 -18.09
N GLU A 80 0.14 9.54 -19.07
CA GLU A 80 1.22 10.54 -19.04
C GLU A 80 0.67 11.96 -18.86
N SER A 81 -0.35 12.36 -19.61
CA SER A 81 -0.98 13.67 -19.47
C SER A 81 -1.50 13.91 -18.06
N LYS A 82 -2.13 12.91 -17.43
CA LYS A 82 -2.59 13.01 -16.04
C LYS A 82 -1.41 13.09 -15.05
N TRP A 83 -0.35 12.33 -15.32
CA TRP A 83 0.88 12.33 -14.55
C TRP A 83 1.58 13.68 -14.61
N GLU A 84 1.79 14.22 -15.81
CA GLU A 84 2.44 15.52 -16.01
C GLU A 84 1.64 16.70 -15.41
N ASN A 85 0.32 16.59 -15.43
CA ASN A 85 -0.58 17.60 -14.88
C ASN A 85 -0.86 17.40 -13.36
N GLY A 86 -0.29 16.37 -12.71
CA GLY A 86 -0.40 16.14 -11.28
C GLY A 86 -1.72 15.54 -10.81
N PHE A 87 -2.56 15.02 -11.73
CA PHE A 87 -3.77 14.26 -11.39
C PHE A 87 -3.48 12.83 -10.95
N LEU A 88 -2.38 12.26 -11.44
CA LEU A 88 -1.81 11.01 -10.98
C LEU A 88 -0.41 11.31 -10.45
N ARG A 89 -0.07 10.84 -9.27
CA ARG A 89 1.18 11.20 -8.60
C ARG A 89 1.85 10.01 -7.92
N MET A 90 1.19 8.85 -7.84
CA MET A 90 1.65 7.71 -7.08
C MET A 90 2.12 6.57 -7.98
N ALA A 91 3.19 5.93 -7.55
CA ALA A 91 3.66 4.67 -8.09
C ALA A 91 3.54 3.57 -7.03
N SER A 92 3.54 2.33 -7.47
CA SER A 92 3.50 1.17 -6.60
C SER A 92 4.37 0.05 -7.17
N ALA A 93 5.05 -0.68 -6.29
CA ALA A 93 5.86 -1.84 -6.64
C ALA A 93 5.04 -3.12 -6.45
N GLY A 94 5.02 -3.98 -7.47
CA GLY A 94 4.65 -5.38 -7.32
C GLY A 94 5.88 -6.21 -6.95
N ILE A 95 5.80 -6.98 -5.89
CA ILE A 95 6.93 -7.73 -5.36
C ILE A 95 6.58 -9.20 -5.09
N GLU A 96 7.55 -10.07 -5.31
CA GLU A 96 7.54 -11.43 -4.79
C GLU A 96 8.25 -11.46 -3.43
N ILE A 97 7.55 -11.87 -2.38
CA ILE A 97 8.12 -11.94 -1.03
C ILE A 97 8.98 -13.20 -0.91
N ILE A 98 10.25 -13.03 -0.50
CA ILE A 98 11.20 -14.12 -0.28
C ILE A 98 11.38 -14.39 1.20
N GLU A 99 11.51 -13.32 2.01
CA GLU A 99 11.80 -13.44 3.44
C GLU A 99 11.09 -12.35 4.23
N THR A 100 10.61 -12.73 5.42
CA THR A 100 9.97 -11.79 6.35
C THR A 100 10.54 -11.97 7.75
N SER A 101 10.49 -10.92 8.58
CA SER A 101 10.95 -10.92 9.96
C SER A 101 9.98 -10.18 10.88
N ASP A 102 9.87 -10.66 12.10
CA ASP A 102 9.21 -10.02 13.24
C ASP A 102 10.20 -9.70 14.37
N ALA A 103 11.49 -9.76 14.09
CA ALA A 103 12.53 -9.36 15.03
C ALA A 103 12.37 -7.88 15.41
N PRO A 104 12.52 -7.53 16.69
CA PRO A 104 12.27 -6.16 17.18
C PRO A 104 13.01 -5.07 16.42
N GLU A 105 14.24 -5.33 15.98
CA GLU A 105 15.07 -4.40 15.20
C GLU A 105 14.51 -4.13 13.79
N HIS A 106 13.63 -4.98 13.28
CA HIS A 106 12.99 -4.82 11.99
C HIS A 106 11.62 -4.15 12.09
N LEU A 107 11.05 -4.02 13.29
CA LEU A 107 9.72 -3.48 13.48
C LEU A 107 9.74 -1.96 13.72
N LEU A 108 8.75 -1.27 13.19
CA LEU A 108 8.47 0.13 13.49
C LEU A 108 7.30 0.23 14.49
N GLN A 109 7.26 1.33 15.21
CA GLN A 109 6.12 1.64 16.08
C GLN A 109 4.83 1.69 15.25
N GLY A 110 3.78 1.03 15.71
CA GLY A 110 2.50 0.95 15.01
C GLY A 110 2.43 -0.10 13.90
N GLN A 111 3.51 -0.84 13.65
CA GLN A 111 3.50 -1.92 12.67
C GLN A 111 2.67 -3.12 13.19
N THR A 112 1.81 -3.67 12.33
CA THR A 112 0.91 -4.78 12.66
C THR A 112 1.22 -6.06 11.89
N ARG A 113 2.07 -5.99 10.87
CA ARG A 113 2.51 -7.11 10.03
C ARG A 113 4.02 -7.26 10.09
N ARG A 114 4.50 -8.45 9.72
CA ARG A 114 5.94 -8.72 9.61
C ARG A 114 6.59 -7.78 8.59
N THR A 115 7.86 -7.44 8.84
CA THR A 115 8.70 -6.73 7.88
C THR A 115 9.11 -7.67 6.75
N ILE A 116 8.97 -7.24 5.52
CA ILE A 116 9.55 -7.92 4.36
C ILE A 116 11.03 -7.52 4.30
N THR A 117 11.91 -8.47 4.61
CA THR A 117 13.35 -8.26 4.67
C THR A 117 14.04 -8.57 3.35
N ARG A 118 13.45 -9.48 2.54
CA ARG A 118 13.90 -9.76 1.18
C ARG A 118 12.71 -9.99 0.25
N CYS A 119 12.77 -9.38 -0.91
CA CYS A 119 11.80 -9.56 -1.98
C CYS A 119 12.46 -9.34 -3.35
N ARG A 120 11.77 -9.76 -4.41
CA ARG A 120 12.11 -9.46 -5.79
C ARG A 120 11.13 -8.44 -6.33
N LEU A 121 11.63 -7.40 -6.99
CA LEU A 121 10.76 -6.49 -7.74
C LEU A 121 10.28 -7.19 -9.02
N GLU A 122 8.98 -7.31 -9.19
CA GLU A 122 8.37 -7.93 -10.37
C GLU A 122 7.85 -6.90 -11.39
N GLU A 123 7.27 -5.80 -10.89
CA GLU A 123 6.73 -4.74 -11.75
C GLU A 123 6.63 -3.41 -10.99
N VAL A 124 6.49 -2.33 -11.75
CA VAL A 124 6.15 -1.00 -11.24
C VAL A 124 4.92 -0.50 -11.98
N SER A 125 3.97 0.04 -11.23
CA SER A 125 2.72 0.60 -11.77
C SER A 125 2.53 2.06 -11.41
N ILE A 126 1.93 2.82 -12.32
CA ILE A 126 1.22 4.04 -11.94
C ILE A 126 -0.14 3.63 -11.37
N VAL A 127 -0.48 4.18 -10.20
CA VAL A 127 -1.71 3.86 -9.48
C VAL A 127 -2.44 5.14 -9.06
N ASP A 128 -3.73 5.03 -8.79
CA ASP A 128 -4.54 6.10 -8.21
C ASP A 128 -4.27 6.25 -6.70
N MET A 129 -4.16 5.10 -6.00
CA MET A 129 -3.79 5.02 -4.59
C MET A 129 -2.68 3.99 -4.41
N GLY A 130 -1.55 4.40 -3.85
CA GLY A 130 -0.43 3.53 -3.53
C GLY A 130 -0.57 2.91 -2.14
N GLY A 131 -0.02 1.71 -1.95
CA GLY A 131 0.08 1.08 -0.62
C GLY A 131 1.15 1.72 0.27
N ASN A 132 2.09 2.46 -0.31
CA ASN A 132 3.10 3.24 0.38
C ASN A 132 2.81 4.72 0.17
N ASP A 133 2.42 5.42 1.23
CA ASP A 133 2.00 6.83 1.17
C ASP A 133 3.13 7.77 0.70
N GLU A 134 4.38 7.34 0.82
CA GLU A 134 5.56 8.08 0.38
C GLU A 134 5.96 7.77 -1.07
N ALA A 135 5.27 6.85 -1.75
CA ALA A 135 5.53 6.48 -3.15
C ALA A 135 4.95 7.51 -4.12
N LEU A 136 5.48 8.72 -4.10
CA LEU A 136 5.00 9.90 -4.80
C LEU A 136 6.03 10.46 -5.78
N GLN A 137 5.55 11.23 -6.76
CA GLN A 137 6.40 12.07 -7.59
C GLN A 137 7.27 12.98 -6.72
N LEU A 138 8.56 13.05 -7.03
CA LEU A 138 9.52 13.88 -6.30
C LEU A 138 9.38 15.38 -6.61
N TYR A 139 8.76 15.74 -7.72
CA TYR A 139 8.67 17.12 -8.19
C TYR A 139 7.24 17.50 -8.54
N ASP A 140 6.89 18.76 -8.25
CA ASP A 140 5.63 19.34 -8.71
C ASP A 140 5.68 19.75 -10.21
N ARG A 141 4.58 20.30 -10.68
CA ARG A 141 4.44 20.78 -12.07
C ARG A 141 5.45 21.87 -12.46
N SER A 142 5.95 22.63 -11.49
CA SER A 142 6.94 23.70 -11.69
C SER A 142 8.38 23.17 -11.63
N GLY A 143 8.59 21.89 -11.36
CA GLY A 143 9.91 21.28 -11.13
C GLY A 143 10.45 21.51 -9.73
N LYS A 144 9.61 21.96 -8.77
CA LYS A 144 9.97 22.10 -7.37
C LYS A 144 9.83 20.77 -6.65
N VAL A 145 10.84 20.41 -5.85
CA VAL A 145 10.78 19.23 -5.00
C VAL A 145 9.57 19.29 -4.09
N LEU A 146 8.70 18.29 -4.20
CA LEU A 146 7.59 18.11 -3.27
C LEU A 146 8.20 17.70 -1.92
N LYS A 147 8.13 18.59 -0.94
CA LYS A 147 8.38 18.22 0.44
C LYS A 147 7.22 17.31 0.84
N LEU A 148 7.51 16.02 0.99
CA LEU A 148 6.62 15.13 1.73
C LEU A 148 6.56 15.72 3.14
N ALA A 149 5.40 16.16 3.56
CA ALA A 149 5.19 16.66 4.91
C ALA A 149 5.47 15.48 5.86
N ALA A 150 6.68 15.43 6.40
CA ALA A 150 6.95 14.65 7.59
C ALA A 150 6.14 15.32 8.70
N GLY A 151 5.03 14.69 9.07
CA GLY A 151 4.14 14.95 10.17
C GLY A 151 4.30 16.26 10.94
N GLU A 152 3.46 17.21 10.61
CA GLU A 152 2.78 18.10 11.58
C GLU A 152 1.46 18.46 10.90
N ASP A 153 0.35 18.15 11.60
CA ASP A 153 -1.04 18.34 11.20
C ASP A 153 -1.61 17.31 10.21
N ASN A 154 -1.86 16.11 10.76
CA ASN A 154 -2.74 15.11 10.16
C ASN A 154 -4.21 15.50 10.38
N ASP A 155 -4.76 16.36 9.52
CA ASP A 155 -6.18 16.35 9.18
C ASP A 155 -6.44 15.34 8.03
N ALA A 156 -5.78 14.20 8.10
CA ALA A 156 -6.13 13.06 7.27
C ALA A 156 -7.47 12.50 7.76
N LEU A 157 -8.39 12.31 6.81
CA LEU A 157 -9.66 11.63 7.02
C LEU A 157 -9.49 10.46 8.01
N PRO A 158 -10.38 10.32 9.02
CA PRO A 158 -10.25 9.26 9.99
C PRO A 158 -10.31 7.92 9.26
N LEU A 159 -9.19 7.23 9.21
CA LEU A 159 -9.13 5.83 8.84
C LEU A 159 -10.07 5.11 9.80
N LEU A 160 -10.98 4.31 9.26
CA LEU A 160 -11.88 3.45 10.03
C LEU A 160 -11.06 2.80 11.15
N ALA A 161 -11.44 3.08 12.39
CA ALA A 161 -10.79 2.51 13.55
C ALA A 161 -10.78 0.98 13.39
N PRO A 162 -9.67 0.28 13.69
CA PRO A 162 -9.65 -1.17 13.64
C PRO A 162 -10.73 -1.69 14.57
N GLU A 163 -11.57 -2.57 14.05
CA GLU A 163 -12.58 -3.27 14.87
C GLU A 163 -11.88 -3.88 16.08
N LYS A 164 -12.32 -3.49 17.28
CA LYS A 164 -11.89 -4.15 18.51
C LYS A 164 -12.30 -5.60 18.40
N LYS A 165 -11.36 -6.51 18.30
CA LYS A 165 -11.60 -7.91 18.53
C LYS A 165 -12.05 -8.03 19.99
N ASP A 166 -13.28 -8.45 20.22
CA ASP A 166 -13.77 -8.82 21.52
C ASP A 166 -12.87 -9.90 22.10
N ASP A 167 -12.28 -9.59 23.25
CA ASP A 167 -11.47 -10.53 24.06
C ASP A 167 -12.43 -11.55 24.69
N PRO A 168 -12.28 -12.87 24.43
CA PRO A 168 -13.16 -13.89 25.00
C PRO A 168 -12.82 -14.28 26.46
N SER A 169 -12.19 -13.42 27.24
CA SER A 169 -11.89 -13.69 28.66
C SER A 169 -12.76 -12.86 29.62
N GLY A 170 -14.06 -13.00 29.52
CA GLY A 170 -15.02 -12.54 30.54
C GLY A 170 -15.47 -13.71 31.38
N THR A 171 -14.83 -13.94 32.51
CA THR A 171 -15.29 -14.81 33.59
C THR A 171 -16.70 -14.41 34.04
N ALA A 172 -17.61 -15.36 34.02
CA ALA A 172 -18.94 -15.24 34.56
C ALA A 172 -18.90 -15.06 36.10
N PRO A 173 -19.69 -14.17 36.69
CA PRO A 173 -19.95 -14.21 38.12
C PRO A 173 -21.07 -15.17 38.46
N ASP A 174 -20.82 -15.95 39.48
CA ASP A 174 -21.63 -16.95 40.14
C ASP A 174 -23.05 -16.49 40.49
N GLY A 175 -23.94 -17.46 40.43
CA GLY A 175 -25.33 -17.34 40.74
C GLY A 175 -25.69 -17.03 42.19
N LYS A 176 -26.84 -16.43 42.37
CA LYS A 176 -27.67 -16.61 43.56
C LYS A 176 -29.11 -16.72 43.15
N ASP A 177 -29.67 -17.87 43.56
CA ASP A 177 -31.08 -18.21 43.65
C ASP A 177 -31.90 -17.05 44.21
N ASN A 178 -33.08 -16.84 43.63
CA ASN A 178 -34.27 -16.60 44.45
C ASN A 178 -35.53 -17.03 43.71
N ASN A 179 -36.08 -18.07 44.31
CA ASN A 179 -37.35 -18.70 44.14
C ASN A 179 -38.46 -17.73 44.53
N GLN A 180 -39.46 -17.51 43.68
CA GLN A 180 -40.82 -17.30 44.17
C GLN A 180 -41.86 -17.64 43.09
N THR A 181 -42.64 -18.63 43.48
CA THR A 181 -43.89 -19.08 42.96
C THR A 181 -44.93 -17.96 42.73
N ASN A 182 -45.71 -18.01 41.65
CA ASN A 182 -47.13 -17.94 41.73
C ASN A 182 -47.92 -18.44 40.50
N LYS A 183 -48.89 -19.16 40.80
CA LYS A 183 -49.95 -19.91 40.14
C LYS A 183 -50.85 -19.13 39.17
N SER A 184 -51.39 -19.95 38.28
CA SER A 184 -52.76 -19.95 37.74
C SER A 184 -53.14 -18.83 36.76
N THR A 185 -53.84 -19.05 35.67
CA THR A 185 -55.07 -19.78 35.45
C THR A 185 -55.39 -19.89 33.97
N GLN A 186 -55.97 -21.00 33.59
CA GLN A 186 -56.75 -21.38 32.43
C GLN A 186 -57.47 -20.27 31.65
N SER A 187 -57.61 -20.46 30.33
CA SER A 187 -58.92 -20.70 29.65
C SER A 187 -58.68 -20.58 28.12
N MET A 188 -58.83 -21.61 27.38
CA MET A 188 -59.88 -22.15 26.54
C MET A 188 -60.53 -21.21 25.53
N ASN A 189 -60.60 -21.76 24.31
CA ASN A 189 -61.59 -21.57 23.21
C ASN A 189 -61.15 -20.49 22.15
N LYS A 190 -61.17 -20.77 20.95
CA LYS A 190 -61.80 -21.70 19.97
C LYS A 190 -60.88 -21.79 18.75
#